data_090b861af3556a74ecb54c5dabc6a274
#
_entry.id   090b861af3556a74ecb54c5dabc6a274
#
_cell.length_a   1.000
_cell.length_b   1.000
_cell.length_c   1.000
_cell.angle_alpha   90.00
_cell.angle_beta   90.00
_cell.angle_gamma   90.00
#
_symmetry.space_group_name_H-M   'P 1'
#
loop_
_entity.id
_entity.type
_entity.pdbx_description
1 polymer ?
#
loop_
_entity_poly.entity_id
_entity_poly.type
_entity_poly.pdbx_seq_one_letter_code
_entity_poly.pdbx_strand_id
1 'polypeptide(L)'
;AIDQVLSRPAPAGIPTMIEGDWNDGLSCIGYARPAESIWLGEFLIVVLKEWCALLEKCAGAGRRRVTRYRQAAEQVAQAINKRGWDGRWYLRALTARGPLGSSRSRVARIFLNSQTWAILAGIVPPDRRSRLLRSLERHLYREFGPLLFTPAFEINHFKELV
;
A
#
# COMPACT_ATOMS: atom_id res chain seq x y z
N ALA A 1 8.55 17.06 3.44
CA ALA A 1 8.25 15.62 3.51
C ALA A 1 7.46 15.14 2.28
N ILE A 2 6.19 15.58 2.03
CA ILE A 2 5.34 15.11 0.91
C ILE A 2 6.05 15.26 -0.44
N ASP A 3 6.56 16.46 -0.77
CA ASP A 3 7.24 16.71 -2.04
C ASP A 3 8.46 15.82 -2.25
N GLN A 4 9.16 15.48 -1.18
CA GLN A 4 10.30 14.56 -1.25
C GLN A 4 9.85 13.13 -1.59
N VAL A 5 8.72 12.66 -1.07
CA VAL A 5 8.17 11.35 -1.44
C VAL A 5 7.73 11.35 -2.90
N LEU A 6 7.04 12.40 -3.34
CA LEU A 6 6.56 12.54 -4.71
C LEU A 6 7.68 12.73 -5.76
N SER A 7 8.87 13.16 -5.35
CA SER A 7 10.01 13.33 -6.25
C SER A 7 10.85 12.06 -6.43
N ARG A 8 10.61 11.01 -5.66
CA ARG A 8 11.37 9.76 -5.77
C ARG A 8 10.95 8.95 -6.98
N PRO A 9 11.89 8.25 -7.63
CA PRO A 9 11.55 7.34 -8.71
C PRO A 9 10.55 6.27 -8.25
N ALA A 10 9.50 6.09 -9.01
CA ALA A 10 8.45 5.11 -8.75
C ALA A 10 8.05 4.46 -10.09
N PRO A 11 8.76 3.41 -10.54
CA PRO A 11 8.57 2.81 -11.87
C PRO A 11 7.16 2.31 -12.14
N ALA A 12 6.44 1.83 -11.11
CA ALA A 12 5.04 1.45 -11.23
C ALA A 12 4.07 2.60 -10.89
N GLY A 13 4.58 3.77 -10.48
CA GLY A 13 3.78 4.89 -9.99
C GLY A 13 3.32 4.73 -8.55
N ILE A 14 3.97 3.83 -7.80
CA ILE A 14 3.66 3.52 -6.40
C ILE A 14 4.91 3.86 -5.56
N PRO A 15 4.77 4.51 -4.38
CA PRO A 15 5.91 4.93 -3.60
C PRO A 15 6.90 3.80 -3.29
N THR A 16 8.18 4.10 -3.43
CA THR A 16 9.26 3.15 -3.22
C THR A 16 9.45 2.85 -1.74
N MET A 17 9.56 1.58 -1.39
CA MET A 17 10.06 1.13 -0.09
C MET A 17 11.54 1.50 0.02
N ILE A 18 11.87 2.05 1.18
CA ILE A 18 13.22 2.35 1.56
C ILE A 18 13.49 1.70 2.92
N GLU A 19 14.71 1.85 3.40
CA GLU A 19 15.06 1.54 4.77
C GLU A 19 14.04 2.15 5.75
N GLY A 20 13.56 1.36 6.72
CA GLY A 20 12.59 1.84 7.71
C GLY A 20 11.14 1.82 7.23
N ASP A 21 10.68 0.79 6.50
CA ASP A 21 9.25 0.56 6.29
C ASP A 21 8.53 0.52 7.65
N TRP A 22 7.29 1.00 7.70
CA TRP A 22 6.46 0.98 8.91
C TRP A 22 6.39 -0.41 9.57
N ASN A 23 6.42 -1.47 8.79
CA ASN A 23 6.60 -2.82 9.30
C ASN A 23 8.10 -3.14 9.32
N ASP A 24 8.73 -2.96 10.46
CA ASP A 24 10.18 -3.16 10.65
C ASP A 24 10.66 -4.54 10.17
N GLY A 25 9.81 -5.56 10.29
CA GLY A 25 10.08 -6.88 9.74
C GLY A 25 10.22 -6.95 8.22
N LEU A 26 9.80 -5.90 7.48
CA LEU A 26 9.90 -5.79 6.03
C LEU A 26 10.94 -4.76 5.57
N SER A 27 11.66 -4.13 6.49
CA SER A 27 12.61 -3.05 6.19
C SER A 27 13.72 -3.48 5.21
N CYS A 28 14.07 -4.76 5.19
CA CYS A 28 15.10 -5.29 4.30
C CYS A 28 14.66 -5.46 2.85
N ILE A 29 13.37 -5.46 2.55
CA ILE A 29 12.84 -5.80 1.21
C ILE A 29 13.24 -4.76 0.16
N GLY A 30 13.29 -3.48 0.53
CA GLY A 30 13.69 -2.39 -0.35
C GLY A 30 15.20 -2.06 -0.36
N TYR A 31 15.98 -2.75 0.46
CA TYR A 31 17.38 -2.40 0.72
C TYR A 31 18.30 -2.74 -0.45
N ALA A 32 18.26 -3.99 -0.90
CA ALA A 32 19.15 -4.47 -1.95
C ALA A 32 18.64 -4.15 -3.37
N ARG A 33 17.35 -3.98 -3.55
CA ARG A 33 16.70 -3.68 -4.83
C ARG A 33 15.46 -2.84 -4.62
N PRO A 34 15.14 -1.91 -5.55
CA PRO A 34 13.93 -1.11 -5.46
C PRO A 34 12.68 -2.00 -5.32
N ALA A 35 11.83 -1.67 -4.36
CA ALA A 35 10.51 -2.25 -4.17
C ALA A 35 9.50 -1.12 -4.01
N GLU A 36 8.25 -1.34 -4.41
CA GLU A 36 7.18 -0.36 -4.31
C GLU A 36 6.13 -0.85 -3.33
N SER A 37 5.81 -0.02 -2.33
CA SER A 37 4.89 -0.38 -1.25
C SER A 37 3.46 0.06 -1.57
N ILE A 38 2.58 -0.91 -1.77
CA ILE A 38 1.14 -0.67 -1.97
C ILE A 38 0.58 0.05 -0.74
N TRP A 39 0.86 -0.45 0.47
CA TRP A 39 0.41 0.17 1.70
C TRP A 39 0.89 1.62 1.86
N LEU A 40 2.17 1.90 1.57
CA LEU A 40 2.69 3.27 1.65
C LEU A 40 1.98 4.20 0.65
N GLY A 41 1.64 3.68 -0.53
CA GLY A 41 0.85 4.42 -1.51
C GLY A 41 -0.56 4.73 -1.02
N GLU A 42 -1.22 3.78 -0.37
CA GLU A 42 -2.53 3.96 0.24
C GLU A 42 -2.49 4.99 1.37
N PHE A 43 -1.50 4.90 2.25
CA PHE A 43 -1.24 5.88 3.30
C PHE A 43 -0.98 7.27 2.72
N LEU A 44 -0.14 7.37 1.69
CA LEU A 44 0.14 8.65 1.00
C LEU A 44 -1.13 9.29 0.44
N ILE A 45 -2.04 8.50 -0.14
CA ILE A 45 -3.32 9.01 -0.65
C ILE A 45 -4.15 9.64 0.47
N VAL A 46 -4.24 9.00 1.64
CA VAL A 46 -4.93 9.55 2.80
C VAL A 46 -4.28 10.86 3.24
N VAL A 47 -2.97 10.87 3.41
CA VAL A 47 -2.21 12.08 3.79
C VAL A 47 -2.42 13.21 2.79
N LEU A 48 -2.38 12.94 1.48
CA LEU A 48 -2.60 13.96 0.45
C LEU A 48 -4.01 14.54 0.50
N LYS A 49 -5.02 13.70 0.70
CA LYS A 49 -6.42 14.13 0.83
C LYS A 49 -6.63 15.04 2.04
N GLU A 50 -6.18 14.60 3.21
CA GLU A 50 -6.28 15.35 4.45
C GLU A 50 -5.49 16.67 4.39
N TRP A 51 -4.29 16.61 3.82
CA TRP A 51 -3.47 17.81 3.66
C TRP A 51 -4.09 18.81 2.68
N CYS A 52 -4.69 18.37 1.58
CA CYS A 52 -5.44 19.25 0.68
C CYS A 52 -6.62 19.90 1.38
N ALA A 53 -7.39 19.14 2.16
CA ALA A 53 -8.51 19.68 2.93
C ALA A 53 -8.07 20.74 3.96
N LEU A 54 -6.91 20.55 4.60
CA LEU A 54 -6.32 21.53 5.50
C LEU A 54 -5.85 22.78 4.75
N LEU A 55 -5.12 22.62 3.65
CA LEU A 55 -4.62 23.74 2.84
C LEU A 55 -5.75 24.61 2.30
N GLU A 56 -6.90 24.05 1.96
CA GLU A 56 -8.06 24.80 1.49
C GLU A 56 -8.71 25.68 2.55
N LYS A 57 -8.54 25.30 3.83
CA LYS A 57 -9.01 26.10 4.97
C LYS A 57 -8.05 27.23 5.35
N CYS A 58 -6.79 27.15 4.91
CA CYS A 58 -5.77 28.16 5.21
C CYS A 58 -5.77 29.23 4.14
N ALA A 59 -5.98 30.50 4.54
CA ALA A 59 -5.86 31.63 3.64
C ALA A 59 -4.43 31.71 3.05
N GLY A 60 -4.31 31.78 1.72
CA GLY A 60 -3.02 31.87 1.04
C GLY A 60 -2.38 30.54 0.64
N ALA A 61 -2.98 29.41 0.97
CA ALA A 61 -2.49 28.13 0.46
C ALA A 61 -2.65 28.06 -1.07
N GLY A 62 -1.51 27.93 -1.77
CA GLY A 62 -1.47 28.02 -3.24
C GLY A 62 -2.34 26.95 -3.90
N ARG A 63 -3.36 27.34 -4.64
CA ARG A 63 -4.27 26.47 -5.43
C ARG A 63 -3.48 25.45 -6.28
N ARG A 64 -2.34 25.86 -6.86
CA ARG A 64 -1.47 24.98 -7.65
C ARG A 64 -0.97 23.78 -6.85
N ARG A 65 -0.64 23.96 -5.57
CA ARG A 65 -0.17 22.87 -4.69
C ARG A 65 -1.28 21.88 -4.41
N VAL A 66 -2.48 22.34 -4.09
CA VAL A 66 -3.66 21.51 -3.87
C VAL A 66 -3.98 20.68 -5.12
N THR A 67 -4.03 21.33 -6.30
CA THR A 67 -4.25 20.63 -7.57
C THR A 67 -3.21 19.54 -7.81
N ARG A 68 -1.92 19.85 -7.63
CA ARG A 68 -0.83 18.89 -7.80
C ARG A 68 -0.96 17.68 -6.85
N TYR A 69 -1.29 17.92 -5.59
CA TYR A 69 -1.43 16.85 -4.60
C TYR A 69 -2.67 15.97 -4.87
N ARG A 70 -3.77 16.54 -5.33
CA ARG A 70 -4.94 15.77 -5.77
C ARG A 70 -4.61 14.90 -6.96
N GLN A 71 -3.96 15.45 -7.97
CA GLN A 71 -3.51 14.68 -9.14
C GLN A 71 -2.56 13.55 -8.75
N ALA A 72 -1.62 13.81 -7.85
CA ALA A 72 -0.72 12.78 -7.35
C ALA A 72 -1.49 11.65 -6.63
N ALA A 73 -2.47 11.99 -5.78
CA ALA A 73 -3.30 10.99 -5.12
C ALA A 73 -4.09 10.12 -6.11
N GLU A 74 -4.64 10.73 -7.15
CA GLU A 74 -5.36 10.01 -8.22
C GLU A 74 -4.44 9.09 -9.01
N GLN A 75 -3.26 9.56 -9.39
CA GLN A 75 -2.27 8.77 -10.12
C GLN A 75 -1.80 7.56 -9.31
N VAL A 76 -1.50 7.74 -8.03
CA VAL A 76 -1.11 6.64 -7.13
C VAL A 76 -2.27 5.65 -6.96
N ALA A 77 -3.51 6.13 -6.79
CA ALA A 77 -4.69 5.27 -6.69
C ALA A 77 -4.92 4.43 -7.96
N GLN A 78 -4.75 5.03 -9.13
CA GLN A 78 -4.83 4.32 -10.41
C GLN A 78 -3.73 3.27 -10.54
N ALA A 79 -2.50 3.61 -10.18
CA ALA A 79 -1.36 2.68 -10.20
C ALA A 79 -1.59 1.49 -9.27
N ILE A 80 -2.06 1.71 -8.04
CA ILE A 80 -2.40 0.67 -7.08
C ILE A 80 -3.51 -0.23 -7.62
N ASN A 81 -4.58 0.35 -8.15
CA ASN A 81 -5.69 -0.44 -8.70
C ASN A 81 -5.30 -1.26 -9.92
N LYS A 82 -4.35 -0.78 -10.73
CA LYS A 82 -3.86 -1.47 -11.93
C LYS A 82 -2.84 -2.56 -11.60
N ARG A 83 -1.92 -2.32 -10.67
CA ARG A 83 -0.76 -3.19 -10.41
C ARG A 83 -0.78 -3.89 -9.05
N GLY A 84 -1.47 -3.29 -8.07
CA GLY A 84 -1.55 -3.80 -6.70
C GLY A 84 -2.69 -4.77 -6.45
N TRP A 85 -3.61 -4.96 -7.37
CA TRP A 85 -4.74 -5.89 -7.22
C TRP A 85 -4.43 -7.24 -7.85
N ASP A 86 -4.42 -8.34 -7.05
CA ASP A 86 -4.10 -9.68 -7.53
C ASP A 86 -5.33 -10.51 -7.99
N GLY A 87 -6.49 -9.86 -8.08
CA GLY A 87 -7.75 -10.50 -8.42
C GLY A 87 -8.64 -10.85 -7.20
N ARG A 88 -8.10 -10.83 -5.99
CA ARG A 88 -8.80 -11.15 -4.75
C ARG A 88 -8.66 -10.07 -3.68
N TRP A 89 -7.45 -9.49 -3.55
CA TRP A 89 -7.11 -8.46 -2.58
C TRP A 89 -5.92 -7.65 -3.06
N TYR A 90 -5.53 -6.61 -2.33
CA TYR A 90 -4.35 -5.81 -2.63
C TYR A 90 -3.07 -6.50 -2.13
N LEU A 91 -2.05 -6.45 -2.95
CA LEU A 91 -0.69 -6.86 -2.61
C LEU A 91 -0.14 -6.01 -1.46
N ARG A 92 0.92 -6.47 -0.79
CA ARG A 92 1.68 -5.66 0.17
C ARG A 92 2.71 -4.78 -0.53
N ALA A 93 3.42 -5.36 -1.49
CA ALA A 93 4.45 -4.67 -2.26
C ALA A 93 4.71 -5.34 -3.61
N LEU A 94 5.30 -4.58 -4.52
CA LEU A 94 5.91 -5.05 -5.76
C LEU A 94 7.42 -5.06 -5.55
N THR A 95 8.05 -6.23 -5.60
CA THR A 95 9.49 -6.40 -5.37
C THR A 95 10.19 -6.92 -6.62
N ALA A 96 11.51 -6.82 -6.65
CA ALA A 96 12.32 -7.36 -7.74
C ALA A 96 12.18 -8.91 -7.89
N ARG A 97 11.76 -9.60 -6.82
CA ARG A 97 11.53 -11.05 -6.82
C ARG A 97 10.08 -11.44 -7.11
N GLY A 98 9.20 -10.45 -7.27
CA GLY A 98 7.79 -10.65 -7.51
C GLY A 98 6.89 -9.97 -6.48
N PRO A 99 5.57 -10.19 -6.59
CA PRO A 99 4.60 -9.57 -5.71
C PRO A 99 4.60 -10.19 -4.30
N LEU A 100 4.73 -9.36 -3.26
CA LEU A 100 4.52 -9.73 -1.87
C LEU A 100 3.03 -9.59 -1.51
N GLY A 101 2.48 -10.54 -0.78
CA GLY A 101 1.08 -10.50 -0.38
C GLY A 101 0.12 -11.02 -1.46
N SER A 102 0.59 -11.89 -2.34
CA SER A 102 -0.21 -12.48 -3.42
C SER A 102 -1.00 -13.71 -2.96
N SER A 103 -2.17 -13.92 -3.52
CA SER A 103 -2.98 -15.12 -3.35
C SER A 103 -2.26 -16.41 -3.81
N ARG A 104 -1.21 -16.28 -4.60
CA ARG A 104 -0.37 -17.38 -5.09
C ARG A 104 0.79 -17.70 -4.17
N SER A 105 1.11 -16.85 -3.21
CA SER A 105 2.21 -17.05 -2.27
C SER A 105 1.89 -18.18 -1.29
N ARG A 106 2.90 -18.94 -0.88
CA ARG A 106 2.76 -19.98 0.15
C ARG A 106 2.70 -19.39 1.55
N VAL A 107 3.48 -18.35 1.81
CA VAL A 107 3.56 -17.60 3.08
C VAL A 107 3.25 -16.12 2.82
N ALA A 108 2.90 -15.39 3.85
CA ALA A 108 2.60 -13.95 3.81
C ALA A 108 1.68 -13.57 2.63
N ARG A 109 0.62 -14.32 2.48
CA ARG A 109 -0.28 -14.32 1.33
C ARG A 109 -1.17 -13.10 1.29
N ILE A 110 -1.66 -12.66 2.45
CA ILE A 110 -2.54 -11.51 2.61
C ILE A 110 -2.12 -10.71 3.83
N PHE A 111 -2.08 -9.39 3.70
CA PHE A 111 -1.76 -8.44 4.76
C PHE A 111 -2.97 -7.57 5.09
N LEU A 112 -3.28 -7.40 6.36
CA LEU A 112 -4.41 -6.62 6.83
C LEU A 112 -4.29 -5.15 6.43
N ASN A 113 -3.12 -4.55 6.66
CA ASN A 113 -2.91 -3.13 6.46
C ASN A 113 -3.15 -2.69 5.01
N SER A 114 -2.70 -3.42 4.00
CA SER A 114 -2.97 -3.07 2.60
C SER A 114 -4.46 -3.10 2.25
N GLN A 115 -5.25 -3.89 2.95
CA GLN A 115 -6.70 -3.94 2.70
C GLN A 115 -7.45 -2.83 3.43
N THR A 116 -7.12 -2.63 4.70
CA THR A 116 -7.77 -1.61 5.52
C THR A 116 -7.43 -0.20 5.04
N TRP A 117 -6.19 0.05 4.66
CA TRP A 117 -5.78 1.35 4.13
C TRP A 117 -6.32 1.63 2.74
N ALA A 118 -6.50 0.61 1.88
CA ALA A 118 -7.22 0.78 0.60
C ALA A 118 -8.67 1.26 0.82
N ILE A 119 -9.34 0.71 1.85
CA ILE A 119 -10.69 1.13 2.23
C ILE A 119 -10.68 2.57 2.77
N LEU A 120 -9.77 2.88 3.70
CA LEU A 120 -9.61 4.23 4.28
C LEU A 120 -9.27 5.28 3.22
N ALA A 121 -8.38 4.94 2.30
CA ALA A 121 -8.04 5.78 1.17
C ALA A 121 -9.19 5.98 0.16
N GLY A 122 -10.25 5.16 0.26
CA GLY A 122 -11.41 5.22 -0.63
C GLY A 122 -11.08 4.84 -2.08
N ILE A 123 -10.08 3.97 -2.29
CA ILE A 123 -9.63 3.59 -3.64
C ILE A 123 -10.19 2.26 -4.12
N VAL A 124 -10.91 1.52 -3.28
CA VAL A 124 -11.47 0.22 -3.63
C VAL A 124 -12.67 0.39 -4.57
N PRO A 125 -12.58 -0.08 -5.83
CA PRO A 125 -13.69 -0.03 -6.76
C PRO A 125 -14.91 -0.83 -6.24
N PRO A 126 -16.14 -0.40 -6.55
CA PRO A 126 -17.36 -1.06 -6.03
C PRO A 126 -17.43 -2.56 -6.34
N ASP A 127 -17.01 -2.97 -7.54
CA ASP A 127 -16.99 -4.36 -8.00
C ASP A 127 -16.00 -5.25 -7.25
N ARG A 128 -14.97 -4.67 -6.63
CA ARG A 128 -13.94 -5.37 -5.83
C ARG A 128 -14.29 -5.46 -4.35
N ARG A 129 -15.12 -4.55 -3.83
CA ARG A 129 -15.38 -4.38 -2.38
C ARG A 129 -15.85 -5.66 -1.70
N SER A 130 -16.88 -6.29 -2.24
CA SER A 130 -17.41 -7.53 -1.65
C SER A 130 -16.41 -8.68 -1.66
N ARG A 131 -15.56 -8.76 -2.67
CA ARG A 131 -14.50 -9.78 -2.76
C ARG A 131 -13.41 -9.53 -1.74
N LEU A 132 -13.01 -8.28 -1.58
CA LEU A 132 -12.03 -7.85 -0.59
C LEU A 132 -12.48 -8.19 0.83
N LEU A 133 -13.70 -7.80 1.21
CA LEU A 133 -14.24 -8.04 2.55
C LEU A 133 -14.35 -9.55 2.86
N ARG A 134 -14.88 -10.35 1.94
CA ARG A 134 -14.89 -11.81 2.10
C ARG A 134 -13.49 -12.42 2.26
N SER A 135 -12.48 -11.84 1.59
CA SER A 135 -11.10 -12.30 1.74
C SER A 135 -10.54 -11.98 3.13
N LEU A 136 -10.84 -10.80 3.67
CA LEU A 136 -10.46 -10.42 5.04
C LEU A 136 -11.09 -11.36 6.07
N GLU A 137 -12.39 -11.56 5.99
CA GLU A 137 -13.12 -12.46 6.90
C GLU A 137 -12.54 -13.87 6.85
N ARG A 138 -12.41 -14.43 5.66
CA ARG A 138 -11.96 -15.82 5.48
C ARG A 138 -10.51 -16.05 5.92
N HIS A 139 -9.62 -15.12 5.67
CA HIS A 139 -8.18 -15.35 5.85
C HIS A 139 -7.60 -14.72 7.10
N LEU A 140 -8.11 -13.57 7.52
CA LEU A 140 -7.50 -12.81 8.61
C LEU A 140 -8.34 -12.79 9.89
N TYR A 141 -9.67 -12.88 9.80
CA TYR A 141 -10.51 -12.79 10.99
C TYR A 141 -10.37 -14.01 11.89
N ARG A 142 -10.27 -13.78 13.22
CA ARG A 142 -10.23 -14.79 14.28
C ARG A 142 -11.06 -14.33 15.47
N GLU A 143 -11.38 -15.22 16.38
CA GLU A 143 -12.14 -14.91 17.60
C GLU A 143 -11.50 -13.80 18.44
N PHE A 144 -10.16 -13.76 18.47
CA PHE A 144 -9.39 -12.74 19.21
C PHE A 144 -9.10 -11.48 18.39
N GLY A 145 -9.63 -11.35 17.18
CA GLY A 145 -9.40 -10.22 16.28
C GLY A 145 -8.66 -10.59 15.00
N PRO A 146 -8.43 -9.64 14.09
CA PRO A 146 -7.79 -9.91 12.81
C PRO A 146 -6.28 -10.12 12.95
N LEU A 147 -5.76 -11.10 12.21
CA LEU A 147 -4.32 -11.30 12.04
C LEU A 147 -3.72 -10.16 11.20
N LEU A 148 -2.49 -9.77 11.51
CA LEU A 148 -1.77 -8.77 10.72
C LEU A 148 -1.48 -9.27 9.30
N PHE A 149 -1.13 -10.55 9.16
CA PHE A 149 -0.98 -11.25 7.88
C PHE A 149 -1.02 -12.77 8.09
N THR A 150 -1.17 -13.51 7.00
CA THR A 150 -1.20 -14.99 7.04
C THR A 150 -0.82 -15.60 5.69
N PRO A 151 -0.27 -16.85 5.66
CA PRO A 151 0.43 -17.54 6.74
C PRO A 151 1.67 -16.78 7.24
N ALA A 152 2.10 -17.04 8.46
CA ALA A 152 3.32 -16.44 9.00
C ALA A 152 4.56 -16.81 8.17
N PHE A 153 5.59 -15.97 8.21
CA PHE A 153 6.89 -16.32 7.67
C PHE A 153 7.54 -17.41 8.55
N GLU A 154 8.08 -18.42 7.92
CA GLU A 154 9.02 -19.31 8.56
C GLU A 154 10.43 -18.70 8.48
N ILE A 155 11.30 -19.01 9.43
CA ILE A 155 12.66 -18.43 9.54
C ILE A 155 13.45 -18.53 8.23
N ASN A 156 13.28 -19.62 7.49
CA ASN A 156 13.98 -19.85 6.22
C ASN A 156 13.43 -19.00 5.06
N HIS A 157 12.15 -18.64 5.07
CA HIS A 157 11.54 -17.83 4.01
C HIS A 157 11.92 -16.35 4.08
N PHE A 158 12.34 -15.86 5.24
CA PHE A 158 12.79 -14.48 5.39
C PHE A 158 14.07 -14.21 4.58
N LYS A 159 14.96 -15.22 4.49
CA LYS A 159 16.19 -15.16 3.69
C LYS A 159 15.91 -15.11 2.18
N GLU A 160 14.76 -15.58 1.74
CA GLU A 160 14.37 -15.58 0.33
C GLU A 160 13.78 -14.22 -0.11
N LEU A 161 13.37 -13.36 0.83
CA LEU A 161 12.81 -12.02 0.55
C LEU A 161 13.86 -10.93 0.49
N VAL A 162 15.03 -11.14 1.08
CA VAL A 162 16.17 -10.25 1.13
C VAL A 162 17.19 -10.67 0.07
#